data_59c976397f90b35251e9707458a5643b
#
_entry.id   59c976397f90b35251e9707458a5643b
#
_cell.length_a   1.000
_cell.length_b   1.000
_cell.length_c   1.000
_cell.angle_alpha   90.00
_cell.angle_beta   90.00
_cell.angle_gamma   90.00
#
_symmetry.space_group_name_H-M   'P 1'
#
loop_
_entity.id
_entity.type
_entity.pdbx_description
1 polymer ?
#
loop_
_entity_poly.entity_id
_entity_poly.type
_entity_poly.pdbx_seq_one_letter_code
_entity_poly.pdbx_strand_id
1 'polypeptide(L)'
;MQQKLWTKQYISALFVLFGICMGVTTVLAILPIFAKDLSGLDVHAGLMTSLFALTALSMRFISGKIVENFGCKKVILGGLFLTILSAILYINCEQILPALLYRAIQGIGFGISQTAISTYISKICPPSHLMEGINYAAIVASLANVIGPPISFILIGSDFKQFKVVFSVAVVIALLTFIIMMFSKDVKLTVKNVEKGDKGPTKEWLLLVLPAVVLFLTCLSQSSITSFISLYAISLGFTNAGAFFSINAIGMICSRFIISKLAKKYGVFHLVVINCAIFGISLFFIANVTTSWQLLALALPAGFSMGAVAPIVNVFMLRKIPKSRDGIANALYYSSMDVGYGVGSFIWGVLATAFGYANLFFVAGLIQILCITLGIIQIKKFKTN
;
A
#
# COMPACT_ATOMS: atom_id res chain seq x y z
N MET A 1 -36.20 -3.77 12.76
CA MET A 1 -35.32 -2.67 13.18
C MET A 1 -34.15 -2.55 12.19
N GLN A 2 -34.01 -1.43 11.50
CA GLN A 2 -32.84 -1.19 10.64
C GLN A 2 -31.60 -1.12 11.54
N GLN A 3 -30.68 -2.08 11.36
CA GLN A 3 -29.42 -2.08 12.09
C GLN A 3 -28.58 -0.92 11.55
N LYS A 4 -28.18 0.02 12.42
CA LYS A 4 -27.37 1.19 12.05
C LYS A 4 -25.91 0.77 11.81
N LEU A 5 -25.30 1.22 10.70
CA LEU A 5 -23.88 1.02 10.41
C LEU A 5 -22.98 1.76 11.43
N TRP A 6 -23.30 3.03 11.69
CA TRP A 6 -22.52 3.93 12.55
C TRP A 6 -22.69 3.63 14.04
N THR A 7 -22.19 2.48 14.47
CA THR A 7 -22.12 2.09 15.89
C THR A 7 -20.79 2.54 16.48
N LYS A 8 -20.74 2.73 17.82
CA LYS A 8 -19.48 3.02 18.53
C LYS A 8 -18.39 2.00 18.22
N GLN A 9 -18.77 0.72 18.07
CA GLN A 9 -17.85 -0.36 17.75
C GLN A 9 -17.28 -0.25 16.33
N TYR A 10 -18.11 0.12 15.34
CA TYR A 10 -17.67 0.33 13.97
C TYR A 10 -16.74 1.54 13.83
N ILE A 11 -17.09 2.66 14.49
CA ILE A 11 -16.24 3.86 14.51
C ILE A 11 -14.90 3.55 15.16
N SER A 12 -14.88 2.86 16.31
CA SER A 12 -13.64 2.40 16.97
C SER A 12 -12.79 1.52 16.03
N ALA A 13 -13.41 0.60 15.30
CA ALA A 13 -12.70 -0.25 14.33
C ALA A 13 -12.08 0.55 13.18
N LEU A 14 -12.73 1.60 12.70
CA LEU A 14 -12.17 2.51 11.70
C LEU A 14 -10.95 3.28 12.24
N PHE A 15 -11.00 3.75 13.49
CA PHE A 15 -9.85 4.38 14.15
C PHE A 15 -8.69 3.41 14.33
N VAL A 16 -8.96 2.15 14.70
CA VAL A 16 -7.92 1.11 14.79
C VAL A 16 -7.30 0.85 13.43
N LEU A 17 -8.10 0.72 12.36
CA LEU A 17 -7.60 0.54 11.01
C LEU A 17 -6.74 1.73 10.56
N PHE A 18 -7.20 2.96 10.83
CA PHE A 18 -6.45 4.18 10.54
C PHE A 18 -5.10 4.17 11.26
N GLY A 19 -5.09 3.86 12.56
CA GLY A 19 -3.87 3.82 13.36
C GLY A 19 -2.88 2.74 12.91
N ILE A 20 -3.35 1.54 12.54
CA ILE A 20 -2.52 0.48 11.95
C ILE A 20 -1.83 0.99 10.67
N CYS A 21 -2.59 1.61 9.77
CA CYS A 21 -2.04 2.14 8.53
C CYS A 21 -1.11 3.33 8.76
N MET A 22 -1.49 4.28 9.63
CA MET A 22 -0.70 5.47 9.97
C MET A 22 0.65 5.10 10.60
N GLY A 23 0.68 4.17 11.54
CA GLY A 23 1.92 3.73 12.18
C GLY A 23 2.95 3.17 11.20
N VAL A 24 2.50 2.56 10.12
CA VAL A 24 3.38 2.04 9.05
C VAL A 24 3.75 3.13 8.05
N THR A 25 2.77 3.92 7.57
CA THR A 25 3.00 4.89 6.49
C THR A 25 3.84 6.08 6.94
N THR A 26 3.74 6.47 8.24
CA THR A 26 4.59 7.49 8.86
C THR A 26 6.07 7.08 8.83
N VAL A 27 6.39 5.80 8.96
CA VAL A 27 7.77 5.32 8.93
C VAL A 27 8.23 5.03 7.50
N LEU A 28 7.34 4.54 6.65
CA LEU A 28 7.64 4.03 5.31
C LEU A 28 8.42 5.03 4.43
N ALA A 29 8.04 6.30 4.45
CA ALA A 29 8.63 7.32 3.58
C ALA A 29 10.07 7.70 3.94
N ILE A 30 10.47 7.52 5.22
CA ILE A 30 11.81 7.90 5.71
C ILE A 30 12.77 6.71 5.80
N LEU A 31 12.26 5.47 5.81
CA LEU A 31 13.11 4.29 5.94
C LEU A 31 14.17 4.14 4.85
N PRO A 32 13.93 4.49 3.59
CA PRO A 32 15.00 4.49 2.59
C PRO A 32 16.15 5.44 2.94
N ILE A 33 15.83 6.63 3.46
CA ILE A 33 16.83 7.62 3.92
C ILE A 33 17.60 7.05 5.11
N PHE A 34 16.87 6.49 6.09
CA PHE A 34 17.47 5.86 7.28
C PHE A 34 18.39 4.69 6.92
N ALA A 35 17.98 3.80 6.01
CA ALA A 35 18.78 2.67 5.59
C ALA A 35 20.06 3.11 4.87
N LYS A 36 19.96 4.17 4.05
CA LYS A 36 21.14 4.74 3.38
C LYS A 36 22.08 5.44 4.36
N ASP A 37 21.54 6.15 5.35
CA ASP A 37 22.34 6.79 6.42
C ASP A 37 23.13 5.74 7.22
N LEU A 38 22.54 4.58 7.53
CA LEU A 38 23.18 3.48 8.25
C LEU A 38 24.23 2.71 7.45
N SER A 39 24.12 2.63 6.14
CA SER A 39 24.91 1.68 5.33
C SER A 39 25.65 2.29 4.14
N GLY A 40 25.28 3.48 3.72
CA GLY A 40 25.77 4.10 2.50
C GLY A 40 25.25 3.49 1.18
N LEU A 41 24.48 2.38 1.22
CA LEU A 41 24.08 1.61 0.04
C LEU A 41 22.58 1.74 -0.24
N ASP A 42 22.23 2.07 -1.48
CA ASP A 42 20.84 2.19 -1.93
C ASP A 42 20.09 0.82 -1.98
N VAL A 43 20.83 -0.27 -2.15
CA VAL A 43 20.24 -1.62 -2.11
C VAL A 43 19.55 -1.91 -0.75
N HIS A 44 20.07 -1.40 0.35
CA HIS A 44 19.47 -1.57 1.67
C HIS A 44 18.17 -0.76 1.81
N ALA A 45 18.07 0.39 1.16
CA ALA A 45 16.82 1.15 1.08
C ALA A 45 15.70 0.34 0.38
N GLY A 46 16.04 -0.35 -0.71
CA GLY A 46 15.13 -1.27 -1.38
C GLY A 46 14.75 -2.48 -0.51
N LEU A 47 15.74 -3.09 0.16
CA LEU A 47 15.53 -4.23 1.06
C LEU A 47 14.58 -3.92 2.22
N MET A 48 14.59 -2.70 2.78
CA MET A 48 13.62 -2.27 3.79
C MET A 48 12.18 -2.45 3.34
N THR A 49 11.86 -2.00 2.13
CA THR A 49 10.49 -2.14 1.59
C THR A 49 10.18 -3.58 1.20
N SER A 50 11.15 -4.29 0.61
CA SER A 50 10.99 -5.67 0.16
C SER A 50 10.73 -6.64 1.32
N LEU A 51 11.51 -6.56 2.39
CA LEU A 51 11.34 -7.43 3.57
C LEU A 51 9.98 -7.20 4.23
N PHE A 52 9.55 -5.94 4.34
CA PHE A 52 8.21 -5.64 4.85
C PHE A 52 7.12 -6.26 3.98
N ALA A 53 7.18 -6.06 2.66
CA ALA A 53 6.17 -6.59 1.75
C ALA A 53 6.11 -8.12 1.77
N LEU A 54 7.27 -8.80 1.76
CA LEU A 54 7.35 -10.26 1.80
C LEU A 54 6.81 -10.84 3.11
N THR A 55 7.18 -10.26 4.25
CA THR A 55 6.72 -10.74 5.56
C THR A 55 5.25 -10.43 5.78
N ALA A 56 4.75 -9.26 5.37
CA ALA A 56 3.34 -8.92 5.43
C ALA A 56 2.50 -9.85 4.55
N LEU A 57 2.95 -10.12 3.32
CA LEU A 57 2.29 -11.05 2.40
C LEU A 57 2.22 -12.46 2.99
N SER A 58 3.34 -12.99 3.50
CA SER A 58 3.39 -14.33 4.11
C SER A 58 2.39 -14.45 5.26
N MET A 59 2.30 -13.42 6.10
CA MET A 59 1.38 -13.41 7.22
C MET A 59 -0.09 -13.29 6.79
N ARG A 60 -0.42 -12.66 5.67
CA ARG A 60 -1.81 -12.62 5.16
C ARG A 60 -2.36 -14.01 4.85
N PHE A 61 -1.55 -14.93 4.32
CA PHE A 61 -1.98 -16.30 4.05
C PHE A 61 -2.25 -17.10 5.34
N ILE A 62 -1.51 -16.81 6.40
CA ILE A 62 -1.59 -17.57 7.66
C ILE A 62 -2.61 -16.93 8.61
N SER A 63 -2.78 -15.61 8.54
CA SER A 63 -3.58 -14.83 9.50
C SER A 63 -5.06 -15.23 9.53
N GLY A 64 -5.63 -15.72 8.43
CA GLY A 64 -6.99 -16.25 8.41
C GLY A 64 -7.19 -17.35 9.43
N LYS A 65 -6.32 -18.37 9.42
CA LYS A 65 -6.35 -19.49 10.39
C LYS A 65 -6.06 -19.03 11.82
N ILE A 66 -5.14 -18.08 11.99
CA ILE A 66 -4.84 -17.51 13.32
C ILE A 66 -6.08 -16.80 13.88
N VAL A 67 -6.78 -16.03 13.06
CA VAL A 67 -8.01 -15.32 13.45
C VAL A 67 -9.13 -16.30 13.80
N GLU A 68 -9.28 -17.40 13.08
CA GLU A 68 -10.25 -18.44 13.38
C GLU A 68 -10.00 -19.09 14.75
N ASN A 69 -8.73 -19.34 15.10
CA ASN A 69 -8.35 -20.03 16.33
C ASN A 69 -8.38 -19.11 17.57
N PHE A 70 -7.91 -17.88 17.43
CA PHE A 70 -7.67 -16.98 18.57
C PHE A 70 -8.66 -15.81 18.67
N GLY A 71 -9.46 -15.58 17.62
CA GLY A 71 -10.39 -14.43 17.53
C GLY A 71 -9.73 -13.16 17.03
N CYS A 72 -10.53 -12.28 16.41
CA CYS A 72 -10.01 -11.06 15.78
C CYS A 72 -9.28 -10.14 16.75
N LYS A 73 -9.86 -9.88 17.93
CA LYS A 73 -9.32 -8.93 18.91
C LYS A 73 -7.91 -9.31 19.37
N LYS A 74 -7.70 -10.55 19.79
CA LYS A 74 -6.40 -11.03 20.28
C LYS A 74 -5.34 -10.96 19.19
N VAL A 75 -5.72 -11.31 17.95
CA VAL A 75 -4.82 -11.30 16.80
C VAL A 75 -4.42 -9.88 16.39
N ILE A 76 -5.36 -8.91 16.43
CA ILE A 76 -5.05 -7.49 16.19
C ILE A 76 -4.07 -6.96 17.26
N LEU A 77 -4.34 -7.26 18.54
CA LEU A 77 -3.46 -6.84 19.63
C LEU A 77 -2.06 -7.46 19.52
N GLY A 78 -1.95 -8.73 19.15
CA GLY A 78 -0.66 -9.39 18.91
C GLY A 78 0.12 -8.75 17.76
N GLY A 79 -0.54 -8.44 16.65
CA GLY A 79 0.09 -7.75 15.52
C GLY A 79 0.50 -6.30 15.85
N LEU A 80 -0.32 -5.56 16.59
CA LEU A 80 0.03 -4.23 17.10
C LEU A 80 1.20 -4.26 18.07
N PHE A 81 1.26 -5.27 18.95
CA PHE A 81 2.41 -5.45 19.86
C PHE A 81 3.72 -5.61 19.06
N LEU A 82 3.74 -6.43 18.00
CA LEU A 82 4.91 -6.57 17.13
C LEU A 82 5.27 -5.25 16.43
N THR A 83 4.28 -4.48 16.01
CA THR A 83 4.49 -3.16 15.39
C THR A 83 5.08 -2.16 16.39
N ILE A 84 4.57 -2.13 17.64
CA ILE A 84 5.11 -1.30 18.71
C ILE A 84 6.55 -1.70 19.03
N LEU A 85 6.79 -3.00 19.20
CA LEU A 85 8.13 -3.54 19.49
C LEU A 85 9.14 -3.11 18.42
N SER A 86 8.80 -3.30 17.13
CA SER A 86 9.66 -2.90 16.03
C SER A 86 9.94 -1.40 16.03
N ALA A 87 8.93 -0.56 16.28
CA ALA A 87 9.10 0.90 16.31
C ALA A 87 9.98 1.37 17.48
N ILE A 88 9.87 0.74 18.65
CA ILE A 88 10.76 1.01 19.80
C ILE A 88 12.20 0.62 19.47
N LEU A 89 12.41 -0.54 18.86
CA LEU A 89 13.73 -1.03 18.50
C LEU A 89 14.43 -0.14 17.46
N TYR A 90 13.67 0.54 16.59
CA TYR A 90 14.23 1.52 15.66
C TYR A 90 14.83 2.76 16.32
N ILE A 91 14.34 3.20 17.49
CA ILE A 91 14.74 4.47 18.12
C ILE A 91 16.24 4.55 18.36
N ASN A 92 16.86 3.43 18.75
CA ASN A 92 18.30 3.35 19.04
C ASN A 92 19.04 2.41 18.06
N CYS A 93 18.52 2.24 16.85
CA CYS A 93 19.13 1.38 15.86
C CYS A 93 20.24 2.13 15.11
N GLU A 94 21.47 1.63 15.19
CA GLU A 94 22.67 2.22 14.58
C GLU A 94 23.29 1.30 13.51
N GLN A 95 22.70 0.13 13.25
CA GLN A 95 23.24 -0.84 12.31
C GLN A 95 22.14 -1.32 11.34
N ILE A 96 22.55 -1.56 10.10
CA ILE A 96 21.60 -1.92 9.03
C ILE A 96 20.98 -3.31 9.24
N LEU A 97 21.73 -4.31 9.69
CA LEU A 97 21.21 -5.67 9.86
C LEU A 97 20.09 -5.78 10.91
N PRO A 98 20.23 -5.23 12.13
CA PRO A 98 19.11 -5.10 13.06
C PRO A 98 17.93 -4.31 12.48
N ALA A 99 18.18 -3.21 11.75
CA ALA A 99 17.13 -2.42 11.13
C ALA A 99 16.29 -3.25 10.16
N LEU A 100 16.93 -4.08 9.32
CA LEU A 100 16.25 -5.00 8.40
C LEU A 100 15.41 -6.05 9.17
N LEU A 101 15.93 -6.59 10.27
CA LEU A 101 15.16 -7.52 11.12
C LEU A 101 13.93 -6.83 11.74
N TYR A 102 14.08 -5.60 12.26
CA TYR A 102 12.95 -4.84 12.81
C TYR A 102 11.89 -4.55 11.73
N ARG A 103 12.33 -4.35 10.49
CA ARG A 103 11.42 -4.19 9.36
C ARG A 103 10.62 -5.45 9.05
N ALA A 104 11.26 -6.62 9.11
CA ALA A 104 10.58 -7.90 8.97
C ALA A 104 9.53 -8.12 10.09
N ILE A 105 9.88 -7.81 11.35
CA ILE A 105 8.94 -7.88 12.49
C ILE A 105 7.77 -6.94 12.28
N GLN A 106 8.00 -5.71 11.81
CA GLN A 106 6.94 -4.75 11.51
C GLN A 106 6.00 -5.27 10.40
N GLY A 107 6.56 -5.89 9.35
CA GLY A 107 5.76 -6.50 8.28
C GLY A 107 4.89 -7.65 8.77
N ILE A 108 5.41 -8.51 9.65
CA ILE A 108 4.64 -9.58 10.31
C ILE A 108 3.47 -8.97 11.10
N GLY A 109 3.76 -7.99 11.97
CA GLY A 109 2.75 -7.32 12.80
C GLY A 109 1.67 -6.65 11.97
N PHE A 110 2.05 -5.95 10.89
CA PHE A 110 1.12 -5.29 9.97
C PHE A 110 0.25 -6.29 9.20
N GLY A 111 0.85 -7.33 8.61
CA GLY A 111 0.13 -8.34 7.84
C GLY A 111 -0.95 -9.04 8.66
N ILE A 112 -0.63 -9.39 9.90
CA ILE A 112 -1.57 -10.01 10.84
C ILE A 112 -2.67 -9.04 11.26
N SER A 113 -2.30 -7.84 11.74
CA SER A 113 -3.27 -6.88 12.28
C SER A 113 -4.20 -6.32 11.22
N GLN A 114 -3.70 -6.04 10.01
CA GLN A 114 -4.50 -5.53 8.90
C GLN A 114 -5.53 -6.55 8.41
N THR A 115 -5.14 -7.82 8.31
CA THR A 115 -6.09 -8.89 7.91
C THR A 115 -7.13 -9.12 8.99
N ALA A 116 -6.72 -9.13 10.26
CA ALA A 116 -7.61 -9.34 11.39
C ALA A 116 -8.62 -8.19 11.57
N ILE A 117 -8.18 -6.91 11.42
CA ILE A 117 -9.10 -5.75 11.52
C ILE A 117 -10.08 -5.71 10.35
N SER A 118 -9.67 -6.08 9.14
CA SER A 118 -10.58 -6.18 7.99
C SER A 118 -11.65 -7.24 8.22
N THR A 119 -11.27 -8.39 8.77
CA THR A 119 -12.22 -9.44 9.18
C THR A 119 -13.14 -8.97 10.30
N TYR A 120 -12.60 -8.27 11.31
CA TYR A 120 -13.37 -7.70 12.40
C TYR A 120 -14.42 -6.72 11.88
N ILE A 121 -14.05 -5.77 11.01
CA ILE A 121 -14.96 -4.80 10.39
C ILE A 121 -16.07 -5.52 9.62
N SER A 122 -15.74 -6.51 8.80
CA SER A 122 -16.75 -7.26 8.03
C SER A 122 -17.76 -8.00 8.90
N LYS A 123 -17.37 -8.42 10.11
CA LYS A 123 -18.24 -9.12 11.07
C LYS A 123 -19.16 -8.21 11.88
N ILE A 124 -18.70 -6.99 12.18
CA ILE A 124 -19.52 -6.02 12.93
C ILE A 124 -20.47 -5.23 12.05
N CYS A 125 -20.22 -5.17 10.73
CA CYS A 125 -21.11 -4.53 9.78
C CYS A 125 -22.42 -5.32 9.61
N PRO A 126 -23.59 -4.67 9.68
CA PRO A 126 -24.85 -5.31 9.33
C PRO A 126 -24.83 -5.82 7.89
N PRO A 127 -25.42 -6.98 7.58
CA PRO A 127 -25.45 -7.52 6.22
C PRO A 127 -25.98 -6.55 5.15
N SER A 128 -26.95 -5.71 5.51
CA SER A 128 -27.53 -4.68 4.64
C SER A 128 -26.58 -3.53 4.30
N HIS A 129 -25.57 -3.27 5.13
CA HIS A 129 -24.60 -2.18 4.99
C HIS A 129 -23.15 -2.66 4.82
N LEU A 130 -22.94 -3.96 4.57
CA LEU A 130 -21.60 -4.56 4.52
C LEU A 130 -20.71 -3.89 3.46
N MET A 131 -21.23 -3.69 2.24
CA MET A 131 -20.46 -3.04 1.15
C MET A 131 -20.12 -1.59 1.49
N GLU A 132 -21.04 -0.86 2.10
CA GLU A 132 -20.84 0.51 2.53
C GLU A 132 -19.74 0.59 3.61
N GLY A 133 -19.81 -0.31 4.60
CA GLY A 133 -18.82 -0.39 5.67
C GLY A 133 -17.41 -0.73 5.17
N ILE A 134 -17.28 -1.67 4.24
CA ILE A 134 -15.99 -2.00 3.63
C ILE A 134 -15.44 -0.81 2.82
N ASN A 135 -16.31 -0.06 2.11
CA ASN A 135 -15.89 1.12 1.36
C ASN A 135 -15.36 2.23 2.27
N TYR A 136 -16.01 2.51 3.40
CA TYR A 136 -15.49 3.47 4.39
C TYR A 136 -14.15 3.02 4.97
N ALA A 137 -13.98 1.73 5.26
CA ALA A 137 -12.71 1.19 5.72
C ALA A 137 -11.58 1.41 4.68
N ALA A 138 -11.88 1.19 3.40
CA ALA A 138 -10.91 1.45 2.32
C ALA A 138 -10.54 2.94 2.18
N ILE A 139 -11.51 3.84 2.39
CA ILE A 139 -11.26 5.30 2.41
C ILE A 139 -10.34 5.64 3.57
N VAL A 140 -10.61 5.13 4.77
CA VAL A 140 -9.82 5.39 5.98
C VAL A 140 -8.36 4.89 5.81
N ALA A 141 -8.17 3.69 5.27
CA ALA A 141 -6.84 3.19 4.96
C ALA A 141 -6.11 4.06 3.92
N SER A 142 -6.84 4.57 2.92
CA SER A 142 -6.28 5.47 1.91
C SER A 142 -5.87 6.82 2.50
N LEU A 143 -6.65 7.36 3.44
CA LEU A 143 -6.31 8.62 4.14
C LEU A 143 -4.99 8.48 4.91
N ALA A 144 -4.75 7.35 5.58
CA ALA A 144 -3.48 7.11 6.27
C ALA A 144 -2.28 7.12 5.30
N ASN A 145 -2.43 6.52 4.12
CA ASN A 145 -1.38 6.53 3.09
C ASN A 145 -1.10 7.94 2.54
N VAL A 146 -2.11 8.81 2.53
CA VAL A 146 -1.98 10.20 2.06
C VAL A 146 -1.35 11.09 3.11
N ILE A 147 -1.71 10.90 4.40
CA ILE A 147 -1.31 11.78 5.51
C ILE A 147 0.05 11.36 6.09
N GLY A 148 0.35 10.07 6.14
CA GLY A 148 1.55 9.54 6.79
C GLY A 148 2.87 10.12 6.25
N PRO A 149 3.18 10.03 4.95
CA PRO A 149 4.44 10.53 4.40
C PRO A 149 4.70 12.03 4.63
N PRO A 150 3.75 12.95 4.37
CA PRO A 150 3.96 14.36 4.69
C PRO A 150 4.31 14.61 6.16
N ILE A 151 3.62 13.95 7.10
CA ILE A 151 3.92 14.05 8.53
C ILE A 151 5.35 13.58 8.81
N SER A 152 5.80 12.49 8.21
CA SER A 152 7.16 11.98 8.38
C SER A 152 8.21 13.03 8.00
N PHE A 153 8.00 13.70 6.86
CA PHE A 153 8.93 14.73 6.38
C PHE A 153 8.91 16.01 7.21
N ILE A 154 7.79 16.36 7.83
CA ILE A 154 7.72 17.45 8.81
C ILE A 154 8.51 17.09 10.07
N LEU A 155 8.37 15.85 10.54
CA LEU A 155 8.99 15.40 11.79
C LEU A 155 10.49 15.14 11.67
N ILE A 156 10.98 14.70 10.51
CA ILE A 156 12.40 14.37 10.32
C ILE A 156 13.30 15.61 10.26
N GLY A 157 12.71 16.78 10.01
CA GLY A 157 13.43 18.05 9.89
C GLY A 157 14.09 18.27 8.53
N SER A 158 14.61 19.47 8.32
CA SER A 158 15.27 19.87 7.07
C SER A 158 16.62 19.19 6.80
N ASP A 159 17.27 18.72 7.87
CA ASP A 159 18.54 17.99 7.85
C ASP A 159 18.38 16.48 7.65
N PHE A 160 17.14 15.99 7.61
CA PHE A 160 16.78 14.57 7.49
C PHE A 160 17.43 13.64 8.52
N LYS A 161 17.69 14.14 9.76
CA LYS A 161 18.39 13.37 10.81
C LYS A 161 17.55 13.04 12.03
N GLN A 162 16.34 13.60 12.16
CA GLN A 162 15.51 13.39 13.35
C GLN A 162 14.70 12.08 13.30
N PHE A 163 15.34 10.97 12.91
CA PHE A 163 14.71 9.65 12.84
C PHE A 163 14.07 9.21 14.16
N LYS A 164 14.74 9.50 15.30
CA LYS A 164 14.21 9.15 16.63
C LYS A 164 12.85 9.78 16.91
N VAL A 165 12.61 11.00 16.43
CA VAL A 165 11.33 11.70 16.59
C VAL A 165 10.24 10.95 15.80
N VAL A 166 10.51 10.60 14.55
CA VAL A 166 9.55 9.90 13.70
C VAL A 166 9.20 8.52 14.27
N PHE A 167 10.20 7.75 14.70
CA PHE A 167 9.97 6.44 15.32
C PHE A 167 9.20 6.57 16.64
N SER A 168 9.48 7.58 17.47
CA SER A 168 8.74 7.84 18.72
C SER A 168 7.27 8.18 18.44
N VAL A 169 6.99 9.00 17.42
CA VAL A 169 5.62 9.30 17.01
C VAL A 169 4.91 8.04 16.49
N ALA A 170 5.59 7.19 15.74
CA ALA A 170 5.03 5.91 15.30
C ALA A 170 4.70 4.98 16.49
N VAL A 171 5.54 4.96 17.54
CA VAL A 171 5.25 4.24 18.80
C VAL A 171 4.00 4.79 19.46
N VAL A 172 3.86 6.12 19.58
CA VAL A 172 2.68 6.75 20.18
C VAL A 172 1.40 6.40 19.41
N ILE A 173 1.43 6.50 18.07
CA ILE A 173 0.30 6.13 17.22
C ILE A 173 -0.09 4.66 17.43
N ALA A 174 0.90 3.76 17.45
CA ALA A 174 0.65 2.33 17.62
C ALA A 174 0.12 2.01 19.04
N LEU A 175 0.63 2.67 20.09
CA LEU A 175 0.14 2.54 21.46
C LEU A 175 -1.30 3.04 21.61
N LEU A 176 -1.63 4.21 21.07
CA LEU A 176 -3.01 4.72 21.07
C LEU A 176 -3.94 3.75 20.35
N THR A 177 -3.51 3.20 19.22
CA THR A 177 -4.28 2.20 18.47
C THR A 177 -4.48 0.93 19.28
N PHE A 178 -3.45 0.47 19.98
CA PHE A 178 -3.50 -0.70 20.87
C PHE A 178 -4.50 -0.48 22.02
N ILE A 179 -4.45 0.69 22.65
CA ILE A 179 -5.37 1.08 23.74
C ILE A 179 -6.82 1.09 23.22
N ILE A 180 -7.10 1.72 22.08
CA ILE A 180 -8.46 1.74 21.49
C ILE A 180 -8.94 0.32 21.24
N MET A 181 -8.09 -0.57 20.73
CA MET A 181 -8.45 -1.96 20.47
C MET A 181 -8.68 -2.74 21.77
N MET A 182 -7.93 -2.47 22.84
CA MET A 182 -8.13 -3.10 24.14
C MET A 182 -9.56 -2.86 24.70
N PHE A 183 -10.10 -1.65 24.53
CA PHE A 183 -11.45 -1.30 24.98
C PHE A 183 -12.54 -1.69 23.99
N SER A 184 -12.21 -2.14 22.79
CA SER A 184 -13.18 -2.62 21.80
C SER A 184 -13.75 -3.97 22.22
N LYS A 185 -15.06 -4.20 21.91
CA LYS A 185 -15.72 -5.48 22.20
C LYS A 185 -15.17 -6.58 21.30
N ASP A 186 -15.01 -7.78 21.85
CA ASP A 186 -14.63 -8.95 21.03
C ASP A 186 -15.81 -9.41 20.17
N VAL A 187 -15.49 -10.02 19.02
CA VAL A 187 -16.49 -10.57 18.10
C VAL A 187 -16.30 -12.08 18.03
N LYS A 188 -17.32 -12.81 18.49
CA LYS A 188 -17.34 -14.27 18.34
C LYS A 188 -17.37 -14.63 16.85
N LEU A 189 -16.37 -15.35 16.40
CA LEU A 189 -16.38 -15.93 15.07
C LEU A 189 -17.30 -17.14 15.09
N THR A 190 -18.53 -16.97 14.62
CA THR A 190 -19.30 -18.12 14.19
C THR A 190 -18.63 -18.66 12.93
N VAL A 191 -17.93 -19.76 13.05
CA VAL A 191 -17.43 -20.51 11.89
C VAL A 191 -18.66 -21.00 11.14
N LYS A 192 -19.22 -20.18 10.24
CA LYS A 192 -20.04 -20.72 9.17
C LYS A 192 -19.05 -21.52 8.32
N ASN A 193 -19.26 -22.83 8.30
CA ASN A 193 -18.64 -23.67 7.29
C ASN A 193 -18.83 -22.96 5.96
N VAL A 194 -17.76 -22.34 5.46
CA VAL A 194 -17.71 -21.91 4.08
C VAL A 194 -17.89 -23.19 3.32
N GLU A 195 -19.08 -23.39 2.76
CA GLU A 195 -19.30 -24.46 1.81
C GLU A 195 -18.08 -24.45 0.91
N LYS A 196 -17.40 -25.60 0.86
CA LYS A 196 -16.23 -25.81 -0.01
C LYS A 196 -16.72 -25.59 -1.43
N GLY A 197 -16.83 -24.32 -1.82
CA GLY A 197 -17.16 -23.92 -3.18
C GLY A 197 -16.14 -24.60 -4.08
N ASP A 198 -16.65 -25.12 -5.14
CA ASP A 198 -16.05 -25.85 -6.24
C ASP A 198 -14.52 -25.62 -6.38
N LYS A 199 -13.73 -26.66 -6.08
CA LYS A 199 -12.28 -26.61 -5.94
C LYS A 199 -11.52 -26.64 -7.28
N GLY A 200 -12.19 -26.40 -8.40
CA GLY A 200 -11.57 -26.48 -9.73
C GLY A 200 -11.01 -25.12 -10.20
N PRO A 201 -9.84 -25.10 -10.88
CA PRO A 201 -9.43 -23.96 -11.68
C PRO A 201 -10.38 -23.82 -12.85
N THR A 202 -11.33 -22.91 -12.76
CA THR A 202 -12.25 -22.61 -13.86
C THR A 202 -11.58 -21.64 -14.82
N LYS A 203 -12.01 -21.63 -16.10
CA LYS A 203 -11.53 -20.68 -17.13
C LYS A 203 -11.63 -19.20 -16.68
N GLU A 204 -12.47 -18.91 -15.70
CA GLU A 204 -12.71 -17.56 -15.16
C GLU A 204 -11.48 -16.97 -14.46
N TRP A 205 -10.68 -17.78 -13.77
CA TRP A 205 -9.47 -17.26 -13.10
C TRP A 205 -8.42 -16.76 -14.12
N LEU A 206 -8.37 -17.35 -15.33
CA LEU A 206 -7.52 -16.85 -16.41
C LEU A 206 -7.89 -15.42 -16.84
N LEU A 207 -9.14 -14.99 -16.62
CA LEU A 207 -9.57 -13.62 -16.87
C LEU A 207 -8.98 -12.63 -15.87
N LEU A 208 -8.61 -13.08 -14.68
CA LEU A 208 -8.03 -12.25 -13.61
C LEU A 208 -6.52 -12.12 -13.72
N VAL A 209 -5.83 -13.04 -14.38
CA VAL A 209 -4.36 -13.05 -14.47
C VAL A 209 -3.83 -11.77 -15.13
N LEU A 210 -4.38 -11.38 -16.24
CA LEU A 210 -3.89 -10.21 -16.98
C LEU A 210 -4.09 -8.88 -16.20
N PRO A 211 -5.27 -8.59 -15.60
CA PRO A 211 -5.42 -7.48 -14.66
C PRO A 211 -4.47 -7.53 -13.48
N ALA A 212 -4.22 -8.72 -12.93
CA ALA A 212 -3.28 -8.92 -11.83
C ALA A 212 -1.83 -8.60 -12.24
N VAL A 213 -1.41 -9.02 -13.43
CA VAL A 213 -0.09 -8.70 -14.00
C VAL A 213 0.05 -7.19 -14.24
N VAL A 214 -0.95 -6.52 -14.80
CA VAL A 214 -0.94 -5.07 -14.99
C VAL A 214 -0.82 -4.36 -13.65
N LEU A 215 -1.55 -4.81 -12.62
CA LEU A 215 -1.46 -4.24 -11.28
C LEU A 215 -0.08 -4.48 -10.67
N PHE A 216 0.47 -5.69 -10.78
CA PHE A 216 1.82 -6.03 -10.33
C PHE A 216 2.86 -5.10 -10.95
N LEU A 217 2.89 -4.95 -12.27
CA LEU A 217 3.83 -4.10 -12.99
C LEU A 217 3.66 -2.62 -12.63
N THR A 218 2.42 -2.16 -12.44
CA THR A 218 2.13 -0.80 -12.00
C THR A 218 2.67 -0.56 -10.59
N CYS A 219 2.42 -1.46 -9.64
CA CYS A 219 2.93 -1.38 -8.27
C CYS A 219 4.46 -1.51 -8.21
N LEU A 220 5.04 -2.34 -9.08
CA LEU A 220 6.48 -2.44 -9.26
C LEU A 220 7.08 -1.09 -9.67
N SER A 221 6.51 -0.39 -10.65
CA SER A 221 6.98 0.96 -11.00
C SER A 221 6.68 1.99 -9.90
N GLN A 222 5.54 1.92 -9.21
CA GLN A 222 5.17 2.84 -8.13
C GLN A 222 6.15 2.75 -6.95
N SER A 223 6.73 1.57 -6.70
CA SER A 223 7.73 1.40 -5.66
C SER A 223 9.01 2.20 -5.90
N SER A 224 9.31 2.61 -7.13
CA SER A 224 10.41 3.53 -7.44
C SER A 224 10.22 4.90 -6.76
N ILE A 225 9.01 5.45 -6.84
CA ILE A 225 8.66 6.71 -6.17
C ILE A 225 8.66 6.53 -4.65
N THR A 226 7.94 5.53 -4.14
CA THR A 226 7.78 5.39 -2.68
C THR A 226 9.07 5.11 -1.94
N SER A 227 10.06 4.46 -2.59
CA SER A 227 11.33 4.08 -1.96
C SER A 227 12.50 4.99 -2.33
N PHE A 228 12.48 5.65 -3.50
CA PHE A 228 13.69 6.30 -3.99
C PHE A 228 13.55 7.78 -4.36
N ILE A 229 12.34 8.33 -4.44
CA ILE A 229 12.16 9.75 -4.83
C ILE A 229 12.80 10.72 -3.83
N SER A 230 12.74 10.42 -2.53
CA SER A 230 13.36 11.23 -1.49
C SER A 230 14.90 11.21 -1.59
N LEU A 231 15.47 10.01 -1.80
CA LEU A 231 16.91 9.84 -1.99
C LEU A 231 17.40 10.55 -3.25
N TYR A 232 16.62 10.47 -4.32
CA TYR A 232 16.93 11.17 -5.58
C TYR A 232 16.88 12.69 -5.41
N ALA A 233 15.85 13.22 -4.77
CA ALA A 233 15.74 14.65 -4.48
C ALA A 233 16.94 15.14 -3.64
N ILE A 234 17.33 14.39 -2.59
CA ILE A 234 18.48 14.71 -1.76
C ILE A 234 19.78 14.67 -2.57
N SER A 235 19.97 13.67 -3.46
CA SER A 235 21.16 13.56 -4.30
C SER A 235 21.32 14.71 -5.29
N LEU A 236 20.21 15.37 -5.68
CA LEU A 236 20.19 16.57 -6.50
C LEU A 236 20.33 17.87 -5.68
N GLY A 237 20.47 17.78 -4.35
CA GLY A 237 20.56 18.94 -3.47
C GLY A 237 19.21 19.63 -3.19
N PHE A 238 18.07 18.97 -3.46
CA PHE A 238 16.74 19.54 -3.22
C PHE A 238 16.32 19.37 -1.77
N THR A 239 16.06 20.47 -1.08
CA THR A 239 15.63 20.48 0.33
C THR A 239 14.15 20.14 0.52
N ASN A 240 13.33 20.20 -0.54
CA ASN A 240 11.87 20.10 -0.49
C ASN A 240 11.34 18.70 -0.84
N ALA A 241 12.09 17.63 -0.55
CA ALA A 241 11.67 16.25 -0.83
C ALA A 241 10.31 15.89 -0.19
N GLY A 242 10.02 16.43 0.99
CA GLY A 242 8.73 16.24 1.67
C GLY A 242 7.53 16.84 0.93
N ALA A 243 7.72 17.99 0.27
CA ALA A 243 6.67 18.64 -0.50
C ALA A 243 6.19 17.79 -1.68
N PHE A 244 7.09 16.97 -2.28
CA PHE A 244 6.71 16.02 -3.32
C PHE A 244 5.59 15.09 -2.82
N PHE A 245 5.74 14.49 -1.65
CA PHE A 245 4.75 13.56 -1.10
C PHE A 245 3.42 14.26 -0.80
N SER A 246 3.45 15.50 -0.32
CA SER A 246 2.23 16.29 -0.07
C SER A 246 1.46 16.56 -1.36
N ILE A 247 2.15 16.97 -2.42
CA ILE A 247 1.52 17.23 -3.74
C ILE A 247 1.08 15.91 -4.39
N ASN A 248 1.89 14.86 -4.28
CA ASN A 248 1.54 13.53 -4.74
C ASN A 248 0.26 13.01 -4.06
N ALA A 249 0.14 13.22 -2.75
CA ALA A 249 -1.04 12.88 -1.97
C ALA A 249 -2.30 13.62 -2.45
N ILE A 250 -2.19 14.91 -2.79
CA ILE A 250 -3.30 15.68 -3.39
C ILE A 250 -3.72 15.02 -4.72
N GLY A 251 -2.78 14.65 -5.57
CA GLY A 251 -3.04 13.93 -6.81
C GLY A 251 -3.80 12.62 -6.57
N MET A 252 -3.37 11.82 -5.59
CA MET A 252 -4.04 10.58 -5.20
C MET A 252 -5.48 10.81 -4.73
N ILE A 253 -5.74 11.85 -3.93
CA ILE A 253 -7.09 12.21 -3.48
C ILE A 253 -7.94 12.61 -4.67
N CYS A 254 -7.46 13.52 -5.52
CA CYS A 254 -8.18 13.97 -6.71
C CYS A 254 -8.59 12.81 -7.62
N SER A 255 -7.70 11.83 -7.79
CA SER A 255 -7.99 10.64 -8.59
C SER A 255 -9.21 9.85 -8.06
N ARG A 256 -9.38 9.74 -6.74
CA ARG A 256 -10.49 8.99 -6.13
C ARG A 256 -11.87 9.55 -6.52
N PHE A 257 -12.00 10.88 -6.60
CA PHE A 257 -13.26 11.52 -6.97
C PHE A 257 -13.54 11.48 -8.47
N ILE A 258 -12.50 11.59 -9.29
CA ILE A 258 -12.62 11.73 -10.75
C ILE A 258 -12.78 10.36 -11.41
N ILE A 259 -11.95 9.40 -11.04
CA ILE A 259 -11.83 8.10 -11.71
C ILE A 259 -13.12 7.27 -11.62
N SER A 260 -13.82 7.29 -10.50
CA SER A 260 -15.06 6.53 -10.34
C SER A 260 -16.17 6.96 -11.33
N LYS A 261 -16.22 8.26 -11.66
CA LYS A 261 -17.14 8.82 -12.65
C LYS A 261 -16.70 8.48 -14.08
N LEU A 262 -15.41 8.62 -14.36
CA LEU A 262 -14.85 8.35 -15.69
C LEU A 262 -14.90 6.85 -16.05
N ALA A 263 -14.74 5.96 -15.06
CA ALA A 263 -14.80 4.50 -15.29
C ALA A 263 -16.16 4.03 -15.79
N LYS A 264 -17.23 4.70 -15.37
CA LYS A 264 -18.60 4.42 -15.88
C LYS A 264 -18.78 4.86 -17.34
N LYS A 265 -18.08 5.92 -17.76
CA LYS A 265 -18.24 6.53 -19.09
C LYS A 265 -17.33 5.90 -20.14
N TYR A 266 -16.06 5.67 -19.82
CA TYR A 266 -15.05 5.25 -20.80
C TYR A 266 -14.59 3.79 -20.66
N GLY A 267 -15.03 3.10 -19.61
CA GLY A 267 -14.62 1.74 -19.32
C GLY A 267 -13.28 1.64 -18.58
N VAL A 268 -13.11 0.52 -17.88
CA VAL A 268 -12.03 0.29 -16.92
C VAL A 268 -10.64 0.34 -17.58
N PHE A 269 -10.42 -0.44 -18.65
CA PHE A 269 -9.09 -0.58 -19.25
C PHE A 269 -8.62 0.64 -20.04
N HIS A 270 -9.52 1.43 -20.63
CA HIS A 270 -9.13 2.71 -21.21
C HIS A 270 -8.53 3.64 -20.18
N LEU A 271 -9.12 3.69 -18.99
CA LEU A 271 -8.57 4.51 -17.89
C LEU A 271 -7.25 3.93 -17.34
N VAL A 272 -7.11 2.61 -17.26
CA VAL A 272 -5.83 1.98 -16.88
C VAL A 272 -4.73 2.41 -17.85
N VAL A 273 -4.97 2.30 -19.17
CA VAL A 273 -4.00 2.69 -20.22
C VAL A 273 -3.63 4.17 -20.11
N ILE A 274 -4.62 5.07 -19.96
CA ILE A 274 -4.38 6.51 -19.83
C ILE A 274 -3.54 6.81 -18.57
N ASN A 275 -3.90 6.20 -17.43
CA ASN A 275 -3.15 6.43 -16.18
C ASN A 275 -1.74 5.84 -16.23
N CYS A 276 -1.54 4.66 -16.83
CA CYS A 276 -0.20 4.13 -17.07
C CYS A 276 0.62 5.04 -17.98
N ALA A 277 0.01 5.66 -19.00
CA ALA A 277 0.70 6.62 -19.86
C ALA A 277 1.11 7.88 -19.08
N ILE A 278 0.20 8.48 -18.31
CA ILE A 278 0.49 9.65 -17.47
C ILE A 278 1.61 9.32 -16.48
N PHE A 279 1.56 8.14 -15.85
CA PHE A 279 2.58 7.72 -14.89
C PHE A 279 3.93 7.48 -15.55
N GLY A 280 3.97 6.78 -16.68
CA GLY A 280 5.20 6.54 -17.46
C GLY A 280 5.85 7.84 -17.91
N ILE A 281 5.06 8.77 -18.47
CA ILE A 281 5.53 10.10 -18.86
C ILE A 281 6.10 10.85 -17.64
N SER A 282 5.39 10.81 -16.51
CA SER A 282 5.89 11.43 -15.27
C SER A 282 7.24 10.86 -14.84
N LEU A 283 7.43 9.53 -14.91
CA LEU A 283 8.69 8.87 -14.57
C LEU A 283 9.84 9.25 -15.52
N PHE A 284 9.57 9.33 -16.84
CA PHE A 284 10.57 9.79 -17.80
C PHE A 284 11.01 11.23 -17.56
N PHE A 285 10.10 12.11 -17.22
CA PHE A 285 10.45 13.49 -16.85
C PHE A 285 11.16 13.54 -15.50
N ILE A 286 10.75 12.76 -14.49
CA ILE A 286 11.43 12.67 -13.19
C ILE A 286 12.88 12.23 -13.40
N ALA A 287 13.19 11.30 -14.31
CA ALA A 287 14.54 10.88 -14.62
C ALA A 287 15.47 12.03 -15.11
N ASN A 288 14.89 13.10 -15.63
CA ASN A 288 15.62 14.23 -16.25
C ASN A 288 15.43 15.56 -15.52
N VAL A 289 14.94 15.56 -14.26
CA VAL A 289 14.73 16.80 -13.51
C VAL A 289 16.06 17.45 -13.14
N THR A 290 16.12 18.77 -13.29
CA THR A 290 17.29 19.59 -12.93
C THR A 290 16.95 20.61 -11.85
N THR A 291 15.65 20.85 -11.60
CA THR A 291 15.19 21.83 -10.62
C THR A 291 14.13 21.24 -9.69
N SER A 292 14.09 21.72 -8.45
CA SER A 292 13.08 21.28 -7.46
C SER A 292 11.65 21.53 -7.96
N TRP A 293 11.39 22.62 -8.67
CA TRP A 293 10.06 22.94 -9.21
C TRP A 293 9.56 21.92 -10.24
N GLN A 294 10.46 21.44 -11.11
CA GLN A 294 10.11 20.36 -12.06
C GLN A 294 9.68 19.11 -11.31
N LEU A 295 10.42 18.72 -10.28
CA LEU A 295 10.10 17.55 -9.47
C LEU A 295 8.72 17.70 -8.80
N LEU A 296 8.44 18.86 -8.20
CA LEU A 296 7.18 19.14 -7.54
C LEU A 296 5.99 19.18 -8.51
N ALA A 297 6.17 19.75 -9.71
CA ALA A 297 5.14 19.76 -10.75
C ALA A 297 4.76 18.34 -11.20
N LEU A 298 5.73 17.42 -11.28
CA LEU A 298 5.51 16.03 -11.66
C LEU A 298 4.85 15.19 -10.55
N ALA A 299 4.91 15.66 -9.30
CA ALA A 299 4.30 14.95 -8.17
C ALA A 299 2.78 14.80 -8.31
N LEU A 300 2.10 15.83 -8.86
CA LEU A 300 0.64 15.82 -9.02
C LEU A 300 0.15 14.77 -10.03
N PRO A 301 0.64 14.73 -11.29
CA PRO A 301 0.23 13.71 -12.25
C PRO A 301 0.68 12.31 -11.85
N ALA A 302 1.86 12.15 -11.26
CA ALA A 302 2.32 10.87 -10.72
C ALA A 302 1.37 10.37 -9.62
N GLY A 303 1.01 11.22 -8.65
CA GLY A 303 0.08 10.89 -7.57
C GLY A 303 -1.32 10.57 -8.08
N PHE A 304 -1.83 11.34 -9.05
CA PHE A 304 -3.11 11.05 -9.67
C PHE A 304 -3.15 9.63 -10.26
N SER A 305 -2.12 9.24 -11.00
CA SER A 305 -2.03 7.92 -11.60
C SER A 305 -1.84 6.81 -10.56
N MET A 306 -1.02 7.03 -9.52
CA MET A 306 -0.84 6.07 -8.42
C MET A 306 -2.15 5.80 -7.67
N GLY A 307 -2.98 6.83 -7.48
CA GLY A 307 -4.28 6.68 -6.81
C GLY A 307 -5.35 6.01 -7.66
N ALA A 308 -5.20 5.98 -8.98
CA ALA A 308 -6.25 5.61 -9.93
C ALA A 308 -6.30 4.11 -10.24
N VAL A 309 -5.16 3.50 -10.60
CA VAL A 309 -5.13 2.17 -11.25
C VAL A 309 -5.63 1.06 -10.33
N ALA A 310 -5.15 0.99 -9.11
CA ALA A 310 -5.46 -0.09 -8.19
C ALA A 310 -6.97 -0.25 -7.90
N PRO A 311 -7.73 0.82 -7.54
CA PRO A 311 -9.16 0.69 -7.31
C PRO A 311 -9.96 0.27 -8.55
N ILE A 312 -9.56 0.75 -9.74
CA ILE A 312 -10.24 0.40 -10.99
C ILE A 312 -10.07 -1.09 -11.29
N VAL A 313 -8.85 -1.59 -11.14
CA VAL A 313 -8.53 -3.01 -11.36
C VAL A 313 -9.27 -3.89 -10.34
N ASN A 314 -9.34 -3.48 -9.06
CA ASN A 314 -10.07 -4.23 -8.03
C ASN A 314 -11.55 -4.38 -8.38
N VAL A 315 -12.23 -3.28 -8.72
CA VAL A 315 -13.64 -3.30 -9.11
C VAL A 315 -13.87 -4.19 -10.34
N PHE A 316 -12.94 -4.14 -11.32
CA PHE A 316 -13.02 -5.01 -12.48
C PHE A 316 -12.90 -6.50 -12.10
N MET A 317 -11.90 -6.87 -11.29
CA MET A 317 -11.67 -8.25 -10.88
C MET A 317 -12.88 -8.81 -10.14
N LEU A 318 -13.47 -8.05 -9.22
CA LEU A 318 -14.66 -8.44 -8.46
C LEU A 318 -15.93 -8.58 -9.32
N ARG A 319 -16.03 -7.81 -10.42
CA ARG A 319 -17.20 -7.90 -11.33
C ARG A 319 -17.13 -9.08 -12.30
N LYS A 320 -15.95 -9.64 -12.51
CA LYS A 320 -15.73 -10.70 -13.53
C LYS A 320 -15.84 -12.11 -12.98
N ILE A 321 -16.00 -12.26 -11.68
CA ILE A 321 -16.15 -13.56 -11.01
C ILE A 321 -17.45 -13.62 -10.20
N PRO A 322 -17.98 -14.82 -9.97
CA PRO A 322 -19.11 -15.01 -9.06
C PRO A 322 -18.80 -14.54 -7.63
N LYS A 323 -19.77 -13.96 -6.94
CA LYS A 323 -19.63 -13.45 -5.56
C LYS A 323 -19.11 -14.51 -4.57
N SER A 324 -19.36 -15.79 -4.82
CA SER A 324 -18.82 -16.90 -4.02
C SER A 324 -17.29 -16.99 -4.08
N ARG A 325 -16.64 -16.35 -5.05
CA ARG A 325 -15.19 -16.38 -5.29
C ARG A 325 -14.50 -15.02 -5.09
N ASP A 326 -15.19 -14.02 -4.55
CA ASP A 326 -14.62 -12.69 -4.25
C ASP A 326 -13.31 -12.79 -3.43
N GLY A 327 -13.19 -13.81 -2.57
CA GLY A 327 -11.97 -14.07 -1.80
C GLY A 327 -10.74 -14.33 -2.68
N ILE A 328 -10.89 -15.06 -3.80
CA ILE A 328 -9.80 -15.36 -4.73
C ILE A 328 -9.36 -14.09 -5.47
N ALA A 329 -10.32 -13.27 -5.93
CA ALA A 329 -10.01 -12.01 -6.59
C ALA A 329 -9.26 -11.06 -5.66
N ASN A 330 -9.72 -10.91 -4.43
CA ASN A 330 -9.07 -10.07 -3.44
C ASN A 330 -7.68 -10.59 -3.07
N ALA A 331 -7.52 -11.91 -2.90
CA ALA A 331 -6.21 -12.50 -2.62
C ALA A 331 -5.23 -12.22 -3.77
N LEU A 332 -5.64 -12.43 -5.02
CA LEU A 332 -4.81 -12.17 -6.20
C LEU A 332 -4.48 -10.67 -6.32
N TYR A 333 -5.47 -9.80 -6.10
CA TYR A 333 -5.30 -8.35 -6.12
C TYR A 333 -4.25 -7.88 -5.10
N TYR A 334 -4.41 -8.23 -3.83
CA TYR A 334 -3.47 -7.81 -2.78
C TYR A 334 -2.09 -8.44 -2.95
N SER A 335 -2.03 -9.73 -3.34
CA SER A 335 -0.74 -10.39 -3.63
C SER A 335 0.00 -9.71 -4.77
N SER A 336 -0.70 -9.32 -5.84
CA SER A 336 -0.09 -8.59 -6.96
C SER A 336 0.50 -7.26 -6.51
N MET A 337 -0.19 -6.54 -5.63
CA MET A 337 0.32 -5.29 -5.06
C MET A 337 1.55 -5.53 -4.19
N ASP A 338 1.44 -6.42 -3.21
CA ASP A 338 2.51 -6.65 -2.23
C ASP A 338 3.78 -7.18 -2.92
N VAL A 339 3.63 -8.14 -3.85
CA VAL A 339 4.76 -8.65 -4.65
C VAL A 339 5.33 -7.57 -5.55
N GLY A 340 4.47 -6.74 -6.18
CA GLY A 340 4.90 -5.63 -7.02
C GLY A 340 5.76 -4.62 -6.24
N TYR A 341 5.28 -4.17 -5.08
CA TYR A 341 6.03 -3.25 -4.22
C TYR A 341 7.31 -3.90 -3.67
N GLY A 342 7.25 -5.15 -3.21
CA GLY A 342 8.39 -5.85 -2.63
C GLY A 342 9.50 -6.12 -3.65
N VAL A 343 9.16 -6.79 -4.75
CA VAL A 343 10.13 -7.11 -5.83
C VAL A 343 10.64 -5.83 -6.48
N GLY A 344 9.74 -4.87 -6.74
CA GLY A 344 10.12 -3.60 -7.35
C GLY A 344 11.13 -2.85 -6.51
N SER A 345 10.89 -2.64 -5.22
CA SER A 345 11.81 -1.91 -4.35
C SER A 345 13.20 -2.54 -4.29
N PHE A 346 13.29 -3.88 -4.33
CA PHE A 346 14.58 -4.57 -4.40
C PHE A 346 15.31 -4.29 -5.72
N ILE A 347 14.60 -4.48 -6.85
CA ILE A 347 15.17 -4.24 -8.19
C ILE A 347 15.64 -2.79 -8.32
N TRP A 348 14.85 -1.84 -7.86
CA TRP A 348 15.21 -0.42 -7.89
C TRP A 348 16.41 -0.10 -7.01
N GLY A 349 16.57 -0.76 -5.86
CA GLY A 349 17.74 -0.62 -5.01
C GLY A 349 19.03 -1.07 -5.70
N VAL A 350 18.99 -2.21 -6.39
CA VAL A 350 20.11 -2.71 -7.19
C VAL A 350 20.43 -1.76 -8.35
N LEU A 351 19.39 -1.31 -9.08
CA LEU A 351 19.57 -0.37 -10.19
C LEU A 351 20.09 1.00 -9.74
N ALA A 352 19.61 1.52 -8.60
CA ALA A 352 20.09 2.78 -8.05
C ALA A 352 21.59 2.70 -7.71
N THR A 353 22.01 1.59 -7.10
CA THR A 353 23.42 1.36 -6.75
C THR A 353 24.31 1.23 -7.99
N ALA A 354 23.86 0.51 -9.02
CA ALA A 354 24.64 0.22 -10.21
C ALA A 354 24.66 1.35 -11.24
N PHE A 355 23.53 2.03 -11.45
CA PHE A 355 23.30 2.95 -12.57
C PHE A 355 22.78 4.33 -12.14
N GLY A 356 22.56 4.55 -10.85
CA GLY A 356 22.04 5.81 -10.31
C GLY A 356 20.52 5.97 -10.45
N TYR A 357 19.98 7.00 -9.77
CA TYR A 357 18.52 7.20 -9.65
C TYR A 357 17.84 7.61 -10.97
N ALA A 358 18.49 8.41 -11.81
CA ALA A 358 17.93 8.83 -13.10
C ALA A 358 17.56 7.61 -13.96
N ASN A 359 18.51 6.66 -14.11
CA ASN A 359 18.30 5.43 -14.86
C ASN A 359 17.23 4.53 -14.23
N LEU A 360 17.15 4.49 -12.90
CA LEU A 360 16.08 3.78 -12.18
C LEU A 360 14.70 4.29 -12.63
N PHE A 361 14.46 5.61 -12.58
CA PHE A 361 13.17 6.19 -12.97
C PHE A 361 12.89 6.01 -14.47
N PHE A 362 13.92 6.09 -15.30
CA PHE A 362 13.80 5.82 -16.73
C PHE A 362 13.31 4.38 -17.00
N VAL A 363 13.94 3.38 -16.38
CA VAL A 363 13.55 1.97 -16.50
C VAL A 363 12.14 1.73 -15.93
N ALA A 364 11.81 2.35 -14.79
CA ALA A 364 10.46 2.28 -14.23
C ALA A 364 9.40 2.84 -15.18
N GLY A 365 9.74 3.88 -15.95
CA GLY A 365 8.91 4.42 -17.03
C GLY A 365 8.72 3.43 -18.19
N LEU A 366 9.76 2.70 -18.60
CA LEU A 366 9.67 1.68 -19.64
C LEU A 366 8.69 0.55 -19.27
N ILE A 367 8.63 0.16 -18.00
CA ILE A 367 7.66 -0.84 -17.53
C ILE A 367 6.22 -0.37 -17.75
N GLN A 368 5.95 0.94 -17.67
CA GLN A 368 4.61 1.46 -17.95
C GLN A 368 4.21 1.30 -19.41
N ILE A 369 5.16 1.29 -20.35
CA ILE A 369 4.87 0.96 -21.76
C ILE A 369 4.36 -0.48 -21.88
N LEU A 370 4.95 -1.41 -21.12
CA LEU A 370 4.45 -2.79 -21.06
C LEU A 370 3.03 -2.84 -20.45
N CYS A 371 2.75 -2.07 -19.39
CA CYS A 371 1.39 -1.98 -18.83
C CYS A 371 0.37 -1.44 -19.86
N ILE A 372 0.76 -0.44 -20.65
CA ILE A 372 -0.07 0.13 -21.72
C ILE A 372 -0.38 -0.93 -22.77
N THR A 373 0.63 -1.67 -23.25
CA THR A 373 0.43 -2.72 -24.27
C THR A 373 -0.50 -3.83 -23.77
N LEU A 374 -0.31 -4.29 -22.54
CA LEU A 374 -1.19 -5.28 -21.91
C LEU A 374 -2.62 -4.74 -21.71
N GLY A 375 -2.76 -3.48 -21.32
CA GLY A 375 -4.06 -2.82 -21.21
C GLY A 375 -4.80 -2.73 -22.55
N ILE A 376 -4.11 -2.40 -23.64
CA ILE A 376 -4.67 -2.36 -25.00
C ILE A 376 -5.12 -3.75 -25.46
N ILE A 377 -4.32 -4.79 -25.20
CA ILE A 377 -4.69 -6.18 -25.48
C ILE A 377 -6.00 -6.54 -24.75
N GLN A 378 -6.13 -6.13 -23.49
CA GLN A 378 -7.33 -6.36 -22.70
C GLN A 378 -8.55 -5.64 -23.30
N ILE A 379 -8.39 -4.40 -23.75
CA ILE A 379 -9.46 -3.65 -24.41
C ILE A 379 -9.95 -4.39 -25.65
N LYS A 380 -9.04 -4.88 -26.50
CA LYS A 380 -9.40 -5.64 -27.72
C LYS A 380 -10.15 -6.92 -27.38
N LYS A 381 -9.67 -7.69 -26.39
CA LYS A 381 -10.29 -8.96 -25.96
C LYS A 381 -11.73 -8.78 -25.42
N PHE A 382 -12.04 -7.63 -24.80
CA PHE A 382 -13.40 -7.37 -24.28
C PHE A 382 -14.33 -6.62 -25.25
N LYS A 383 -13.83 -6.14 -26.40
CA LYS A 383 -14.68 -5.64 -27.49
C LYS A 383 -15.19 -6.78 -28.39
N THR A 384 -14.53 -7.93 -28.38
CA THR A 384 -14.84 -9.10 -29.21
C THR A 384 -15.71 -10.13 -28.48
N ASN A 385 -16.04 -9.95 -27.23
CA ASN A 385 -17.00 -10.71 -26.42
C ASN A 385 -18.10 -9.77 -25.88
#